data_7e6c265e49b5bf2708df1ed93044771e
#
_entry.id   7e6c265e49b5bf2708df1ed93044771e
#
_cell.length_a   1.000
_cell.length_b   1.000
_cell.length_c   1.000
_cell.angle_alpha   90.00
_cell.angle_beta   90.00
_cell.angle_gamma   90.00
#
_symmetry.space_group_name_H-M   'P 1'
#
loop_
_entity.id
_entity.type
_entity.pdbx_description
1 polymer ?
#
loop_
_entity_poly.entity_id
_entity_poly.type
_entity_poly.pdbx_seq_one_letter_code
_entity_poly.pdbx_strand_id
1 'polypeptide(L)'
;MKRNGIYFFILFVCYSTLFSQEFDTQSLLKKANNEYKNQNYEEALNYYSKILHQGLVSSELYYNIGNTYYRLGKIGYAILNYEKALKLAPGDDDIKYNLRVANAHTIDKIEVLPKLFLLEWWDSLVMLFSVNTWALIFILFF
;
A
#
# COMPACT_ATOMS: atom_id res chain seq x y z
N MET A 1 41.62 -33.11 -5.51
CA MET A 1 40.29 -33.36 -6.12
C MET A 1 39.10 -33.38 -5.17
N LYS A 2 39.24 -33.36 -3.82
CA LYS A 2 38.10 -33.42 -2.88
C LYS A 2 37.38 -32.08 -2.59
N ARG A 3 38.03 -30.93 -2.89
CA ARG A 3 37.52 -29.60 -2.51
C ARG A 3 36.35 -29.11 -3.38
N ASN A 4 36.30 -29.48 -4.65
CA ASN A 4 35.25 -29.05 -5.60
C ASN A 4 33.88 -29.80 -5.34
N GLY A 5 33.92 -31.00 -4.79
CA GLY A 5 32.68 -31.75 -4.46
C GLY A 5 31.90 -31.12 -3.31
N ILE A 6 32.56 -30.47 -2.36
CA ILE A 6 31.92 -29.80 -1.23
C ILE A 6 31.15 -28.54 -1.72
N TYR A 7 31.73 -27.78 -2.63
CA TYR A 7 31.06 -26.61 -3.21
C TYR A 7 29.83 -27.00 -4.04
N PHE A 8 29.91 -28.10 -4.78
CA PHE A 8 28.76 -28.62 -5.54
C PHE A 8 27.63 -29.10 -4.61
N PHE A 9 27.99 -29.75 -3.51
CA PHE A 9 27.03 -30.19 -2.52
C PHE A 9 26.35 -29.02 -1.79
N ILE A 10 27.11 -27.98 -1.41
CA ILE A 10 26.57 -26.77 -0.78
C ILE A 10 25.63 -26.04 -1.75
N LEU A 11 26.01 -25.88 -3.01
CA LEU A 11 25.17 -25.27 -4.03
C LEU A 11 23.88 -26.06 -4.26
N PHE A 12 23.95 -27.38 -4.28
CA PHE A 12 22.77 -28.26 -4.44
C PHE A 12 21.80 -28.15 -3.25
N VAL A 13 22.32 -28.11 -2.03
CA VAL A 13 21.53 -27.95 -0.81
C VAL A 13 20.87 -26.57 -0.79
N CYS A 14 21.61 -25.49 -1.14
CA CYS A 14 21.03 -24.14 -1.25
C CYS A 14 19.94 -24.09 -2.32
N TYR A 15 20.13 -24.74 -3.47
CA TYR A 15 19.14 -24.74 -4.55
C TYR A 15 17.87 -25.49 -4.16
N SER A 16 18.00 -26.62 -3.45
CA SER A 16 16.84 -27.42 -2.99
C SER A 16 16.01 -26.72 -1.92
N THR A 17 16.64 -25.92 -1.05
CA THR A 17 15.89 -25.12 -0.03
C THR A 17 15.10 -23.98 -0.66
N LEU A 18 15.67 -23.28 -1.65
CA LEU A 18 14.96 -22.20 -2.38
C LEU A 18 13.73 -22.74 -3.13
N PHE A 19 13.88 -23.88 -3.79
CA PHE A 19 12.80 -24.52 -4.54
C PHE A 19 11.66 -25.00 -3.64
N SER A 20 12.00 -25.51 -2.45
CA SER A 20 11.01 -25.95 -1.45
C SER A 20 10.17 -24.78 -0.92
N GLN A 21 10.78 -23.63 -0.70
CA GLN A 21 10.09 -22.44 -0.19
C GLN A 21 9.12 -21.85 -1.22
N GLU A 22 9.48 -21.82 -2.49
CA GLU A 22 8.62 -21.34 -3.56
C GLU A 22 7.37 -22.21 -3.75
N PHE A 23 7.53 -23.53 -3.67
CA PHE A 23 6.42 -24.47 -3.78
C PHE A 23 5.42 -24.30 -2.62
N ASP A 24 5.89 -24.12 -1.39
CA ASP A 24 5.04 -23.90 -0.22
C ASP A 24 4.24 -22.58 -0.34
N THR A 25 4.87 -21.51 -0.81
CA THR A 25 4.21 -20.22 -1.01
C THR A 25 3.09 -20.28 -2.04
N GLN A 26 3.31 -20.91 -3.18
CA GLN A 26 2.27 -21.07 -4.20
C GLN A 26 1.10 -21.92 -3.68
N SER A 27 1.38 -22.94 -2.91
CA SER A 27 0.37 -23.76 -2.23
C SER A 27 -0.47 -22.94 -1.27
N LEU A 28 0.17 -22.10 -0.44
CA LEU A 28 -0.51 -21.20 0.50
C LEU A 28 -1.36 -20.16 -0.23
N LEU A 29 -0.84 -19.55 -1.30
CA LEU A 29 -1.58 -18.58 -2.11
C LEU A 29 -2.83 -19.20 -2.74
N LYS A 30 -2.71 -20.42 -3.28
CA LYS A 30 -3.85 -21.14 -3.84
C LYS A 30 -4.91 -21.45 -2.78
N LYS A 31 -4.51 -21.85 -1.56
CA LYS A 31 -5.43 -22.06 -0.46
C LYS A 31 -6.12 -20.76 -0.06
N ALA A 32 -5.36 -19.68 0.12
CA ALA A 32 -5.91 -18.38 0.45
C ALA A 32 -6.95 -17.91 -0.56
N ASN A 33 -6.64 -18.03 -1.85
CA ASN A 33 -7.55 -17.63 -2.94
C ASN A 33 -8.80 -18.53 -2.99
N ASN A 34 -8.69 -19.81 -2.64
CA ASN A 34 -9.84 -20.69 -2.54
C ASN A 34 -10.75 -20.32 -1.37
N GLU A 35 -10.17 -20.06 -0.19
CA GLU A 35 -10.95 -19.62 0.98
C GLU A 35 -11.64 -18.27 0.70
N TYR A 36 -10.97 -17.34 0.03
CA TYR A 36 -11.58 -16.10 -0.41
C TYR A 36 -12.79 -16.33 -1.33
N LYS A 37 -12.68 -17.23 -2.32
CA LYS A 37 -13.79 -17.60 -3.22
C LYS A 37 -14.95 -18.26 -2.47
N ASN A 38 -14.64 -19.04 -1.45
CA ASN A 38 -15.63 -19.66 -0.58
C ASN A 38 -16.24 -18.71 0.46
N GLN A 39 -15.86 -17.42 0.42
CA GLN A 39 -16.26 -16.37 1.35
C GLN A 39 -15.76 -16.58 2.80
N ASN A 40 -14.80 -17.47 3.01
CA ASN A 40 -14.13 -17.70 4.29
C ASN A 40 -12.97 -16.69 4.46
N TYR A 41 -13.33 -15.42 4.59
CA TYR A 41 -12.39 -14.30 4.51
C TYR A 41 -11.35 -14.30 5.64
N GLU A 42 -11.72 -14.66 6.86
CA GLU A 42 -10.79 -14.77 7.98
C GLU A 42 -9.72 -15.86 7.73
N GLU A 43 -10.14 -17.00 7.19
CA GLU A 43 -9.22 -18.10 6.88
C GLU A 43 -8.32 -17.73 5.69
N ALA A 44 -8.85 -17.02 4.70
CA ALA A 44 -8.05 -16.46 3.60
C ALA A 44 -6.94 -15.54 4.15
N LEU A 45 -7.26 -14.63 5.08
CA LEU A 45 -6.27 -13.75 5.73
C LEU A 45 -5.22 -14.56 6.51
N ASN A 46 -5.60 -15.64 7.17
CA ASN A 46 -4.66 -16.51 7.87
C ASN A 46 -3.62 -17.09 6.90
N TYR A 47 -4.05 -17.59 5.73
CA TYR A 47 -3.12 -18.07 4.71
C TYR A 47 -2.27 -16.98 4.10
N TYR A 48 -2.83 -15.80 3.76
CA TYR A 48 -2.05 -14.68 3.25
C TYR A 48 -1.01 -14.19 4.28
N SER A 49 -1.36 -14.15 5.57
CA SER A 49 -0.43 -13.74 6.62
C SER A 49 0.75 -14.69 6.76
N LYS A 50 0.54 -16.01 6.59
CA LYS A 50 1.64 -16.97 6.56
C LYS A 50 2.65 -16.70 5.46
N ILE A 51 2.18 -16.26 4.27
CA ILE A 51 3.06 -15.86 3.16
C ILE A 51 3.87 -14.61 3.55
N LEU A 52 3.22 -13.59 4.15
CA LEU A 52 3.92 -12.39 4.61
C LEU A 52 4.95 -12.70 5.71
N HIS A 53 4.67 -13.64 6.62
CA HIS A 53 5.61 -14.08 7.65
C HIS A 53 6.84 -14.80 7.09
N GLN A 54 6.76 -15.37 5.89
CA GLN A 54 7.92 -15.88 5.15
C GLN A 54 8.76 -14.78 4.51
N GLY A 55 8.40 -13.52 4.70
CA GLY A 55 9.11 -12.36 4.12
C GLY A 55 8.78 -12.10 2.65
N LEU A 56 7.82 -12.82 2.09
CA LEU A 56 7.43 -12.69 0.69
C LEU A 56 6.34 -11.62 0.54
N VAL A 57 6.63 -10.63 -0.27
CA VAL A 57 5.73 -9.51 -0.53
C VAL A 57 5.57 -9.30 -2.03
N SER A 58 4.33 -9.08 -2.47
CA SER A 58 4.03 -8.69 -3.85
C SER A 58 2.85 -7.75 -3.88
N SER A 59 2.70 -7.01 -4.98
CA SER A 59 1.54 -6.17 -5.22
C SER A 59 0.25 -6.97 -5.20
N GLU A 60 0.23 -8.12 -5.85
CA GLU A 60 -0.92 -9.04 -5.89
C GLU A 60 -1.30 -9.53 -4.49
N LEU A 61 -0.31 -9.91 -3.66
CA LEU A 61 -0.57 -10.39 -2.30
C LEU A 61 -1.25 -9.31 -1.47
N TYR A 62 -0.71 -8.07 -1.47
CA TYR A 62 -1.32 -6.97 -0.74
C TYR A 62 -2.69 -6.59 -1.31
N TYR A 63 -2.87 -6.63 -2.62
CA TYR A 63 -4.16 -6.40 -3.26
C TYR A 63 -5.22 -7.41 -2.80
N ASN A 64 -4.88 -8.70 -2.77
CA ASN A 64 -5.79 -9.76 -2.32
C ASN A 64 -6.12 -9.64 -0.82
N ILE A 65 -5.15 -9.27 0.01
CA ILE A 65 -5.37 -8.95 1.43
C ILE A 65 -6.31 -7.74 1.56
N GLY A 66 -6.09 -6.69 0.77
CA GLY A 66 -6.94 -5.50 0.72
C GLY A 66 -8.39 -5.86 0.37
N ASN A 67 -8.59 -6.64 -0.69
CA ASN A 67 -9.89 -7.15 -1.09
C ASN A 67 -10.57 -7.95 0.04
N THR A 68 -9.79 -8.78 0.74
CA THR A 68 -10.30 -9.62 1.83
C THR A 68 -10.76 -8.76 3.01
N TYR A 69 -9.97 -7.76 3.41
CA TYR A 69 -10.37 -6.80 4.46
C TYR A 69 -11.60 -5.98 4.05
N TYR A 70 -11.67 -5.59 2.78
CA TYR A 70 -12.85 -4.88 2.26
C TYR A 70 -14.12 -5.71 2.38
N ARG A 71 -14.07 -7.02 2.04
CA ARG A 71 -15.19 -7.95 2.20
C ARG A 71 -15.60 -8.15 3.66
N LEU A 72 -14.66 -8.04 4.59
CA LEU A 72 -14.92 -8.08 6.04
C LEU A 72 -15.44 -6.75 6.61
N GLY A 73 -15.61 -5.70 5.79
CA GLY A 73 -16.00 -4.36 6.25
C GLY A 73 -14.89 -3.62 7.00
N LYS A 74 -13.68 -4.16 7.06
CA LYS A 74 -12.52 -3.56 7.74
C LYS A 74 -11.82 -2.56 6.80
N ILE A 75 -12.53 -1.47 6.45
CA ILE A 75 -12.16 -0.54 5.38
C ILE A 75 -10.76 0.08 5.58
N GLY A 76 -10.40 0.51 6.79
CA GLY A 76 -9.07 1.08 7.07
C GLY A 76 -7.93 0.11 6.76
N TYR A 77 -8.08 -1.18 7.09
CA TYR A 77 -7.11 -2.22 6.74
C TYR A 77 -7.07 -2.49 5.23
N ALA A 78 -8.21 -2.40 4.54
CA ALA A 78 -8.28 -2.54 3.10
C ALA A 78 -7.48 -1.41 2.42
N ILE A 79 -7.71 -0.15 2.80
CA ILE A 79 -6.97 1.02 2.29
C ILE A 79 -5.47 0.83 2.49
N LEU A 80 -5.03 0.51 3.71
CA LEU A 80 -3.62 0.30 4.01
C LEU A 80 -2.96 -0.73 3.09
N ASN A 81 -3.66 -1.84 2.80
CA ASN A 81 -3.12 -2.88 1.94
C ASN A 81 -3.16 -2.51 0.46
N TYR A 82 -4.19 -1.79 -0.01
CA TYR A 82 -4.21 -1.24 -1.36
C TYR A 82 -3.09 -0.22 -1.58
N GLU A 83 -2.80 0.64 -0.60
CA GLU A 83 -1.67 1.58 -0.67
C GLU A 83 -0.32 0.85 -0.76
N LYS A 84 -0.12 -0.23 0.03
CA LYS A 84 1.06 -1.08 -0.08
C LYS A 84 1.18 -1.73 -1.45
N ALA A 85 0.07 -2.24 -1.98
CA ALA A 85 0.01 -2.82 -3.32
C ALA A 85 0.35 -1.78 -4.40
N LEU A 86 -0.24 -0.59 -4.31
CA LEU A 86 -0.01 0.51 -5.25
C LEU A 86 1.45 1.01 -5.22
N LYS A 87 2.09 1.01 -4.04
CA LYS A 87 3.51 1.35 -3.91
C LYS A 87 4.42 0.39 -4.67
N LEU A 88 4.03 -0.89 -4.78
CA LEU A 88 4.78 -1.91 -5.53
C LEU A 88 4.42 -1.92 -7.01
N ALA A 89 3.19 -1.55 -7.37
CA ALA A 89 2.71 -1.47 -8.75
C ALA A 89 1.95 -0.15 -9.00
N PRO A 90 2.65 1.00 -9.16
CA PRO A 90 2.02 2.31 -9.26
C PRO A 90 1.15 2.49 -10.51
N GLY A 91 1.37 1.65 -11.54
CA GLY A 91 0.62 1.68 -12.80
C GLY A 91 -0.68 0.88 -12.81
N ASP A 92 -0.95 0.10 -11.76
CA ASP A 92 -2.09 -0.82 -11.73
C ASP A 92 -3.41 -0.08 -11.49
N ASP A 93 -4.30 -0.14 -12.47
CA ASP A 93 -5.57 0.59 -12.44
C ASP A 93 -6.63 -0.10 -11.58
N ASP A 94 -6.57 -1.42 -11.40
CA ASP A 94 -7.48 -2.17 -10.53
C ASP A 94 -7.23 -1.82 -9.07
N ILE A 95 -5.97 -1.72 -8.67
CA ILE A 95 -5.59 -1.29 -7.33
C ILE A 95 -6.06 0.14 -7.07
N LYS A 96 -5.80 1.07 -8.01
CA LYS A 96 -6.26 2.46 -7.92
C LYS A 96 -7.78 2.56 -7.79
N TYR A 97 -8.49 1.77 -8.58
CA TYR A 97 -9.94 1.73 -8.55
C TYR A 97 -10.44 1.28 -7.17
N ASN A 98 -9.95 0.14 -6.66
CA ASN A 98 -10.39 -0.40 -5.38
C ASN A 98 -10.00 0.50 -4.20
N LEU A 99 -8.85 1.16 -4.26
CA LEU A 99 -8.44 2.17 -3.28
C LEU A 99 -9.41 3.36 -3.27
N ARG A 100 -9.82 3.87 -4.45
CA ARG A 100 -10.84 4.94 -4.51
C ARG A 100 -12.17 4.50 -3.94
N VAL A 101 -12.63 3.28 -4.27
CA VAL A 101 -13.86 2.71 -3.73
C VAL A 101 -13.79 2.59 -2.20
N ALA A 102 -12.69 2.05 -1.68
CA ALA A 102 -12.50 1.92 -0.24
C ALA A 102 -12.47 3.30 0.47
N ASN A 103 -11.78 4.29 -0.10
CA ASN A 103 -11.77 5.66 0.43
C ASN A 103 -13.15 6.32 0.43
N ALA A 104 -13.99 6.04 -0.57
CA ALA A 104 -15.37 6.55 -0.62
C ALA A 104 -16.26 5.96 0.49
N HIS A 105 -15.90 4.81 1.05
CA HIS A 105 -16.58 4.20 2.19
C HIS A 105 -16.08 4.70 3.56
N THR A 106 -15.00 5.48 3.60
CA THR A 106 -14.59 6.11 4.85
C THR A 106 -15.50 7.29 5.13
N ILE A 107 -16.23 7.22 6.26
CA ILE A 107 -17.18 8.26 6.69
C ILE A 107 -16.44 9.49 7.25
N ASP A 108 -15.13 9.42 7.38
CA ASP A 108 -14.33 10.50 7.94
C ASP A 108 -14.16 11.63 6.91
N LYS A 109 -15.25 12.35 6.67
CA LYS A 109 -15.18 13.69 6.12
C LYS A 109 -14.65 14.57 7.24
N ILE A 110 -13.34 14.78 7.24
CA ILE A 110 -12.78 15.91 7.98
C ILE A 110 -13.44 17.14 7.36
N GLU A 111 -14.47 17.66 8.02
CA GLU A 111 -14.98 19.00 7.68
C GLU A 111 -13.80 19.94 7.90
N VAL A 112 -13.22 20.40 6.82
CA VAL A 112 -12.22 21.45 6.88
C VAL A 112 -12.95 22.63 7.53
N LEU A 113 -12.61 22.93 8.79
CA LEU A 113 -13.16 24.09 9.46
C LEU A 113 -12.98 25.30 8.52
N PRO A 114 -14.06 26.06 8.25
CA PRO A 114 -13.96 27.21 7.38
C PRO A 114 -12.88 28.11 7.95
N LYS A 115 -11.92 28.49 7.14
CA LYS A 115 -10.88 29.47 7.52
C LYS A 115 -11.59 30.70 8.06
N LEU A 116 -11.11 31.22 9.18
CA LEU A 116 -11.62 32.50 9.67
C LEU A 116 -11.53 33.51 8.55
N PHE A 117 -12.61 34.28 8.28
CA PHE A 117 -12.70 35.24 7.19
C PHE A 117 -11.52 36.24 7.18
N LEU A 118 -10.94 36.53 8.34
CA LEU A 118 -9.74 37.36 8.49
C LEU A 118 -8.51 36.73 7.83
N LEU A 119 -8.37 35.40 7.89
CA LEU A 119 -7.25 34.70 7.24
C LEU A 119 -7.42 34.67 5.72
N GLU A 120 -8.65 34.47 5.22
CA GLU A 120 -8.93 34.52 3.79
C GLU A 120 -8.72 35.93 3.23
N TRP A 121 -9.14 36.93 4.00
CA TRP A 121 -8.89 38.32 3.64
C TRP A 121 -7.40 38.67 3.61
N TRP A 122 -6.64 38.19 4.62
CA TRP A 122 -5.20 38.35 4.69
C TRP A 122 -4.48 37.67 3.52
N ASP A 123 -4.81 36.41 3.25
CA ASP A 123 -4.28 35.65 2.10
C ASP A 123 -4.56 36.38 0.79
N SER A 124 -5.77 36.91 0.62
CA SER A 124 -6.16 37.70 -0.55
C SER A 124 -5.37 39.01 -0.68
N LEU A 125 -5.12 39.69 0.42
CA LEU A 125 -4.35 40.92 0.46
C LEU A 125 -2.88 40.69 0.12
N VAL A 126 -2.29 39.61 0.68
CA VAL A 126 -0.89 39.24 0.40
C VAL A 126 -0.71 38.83 -1.07
N MET A 127 -1.71 38.09 -1.63
CA MET A 127 -1.67 37.68 -3.04
C MET A 127 -1.95 38.76 -4.06
N LEU A 128 -2.40 39.96 -3.61
CA LEU A 128 -2.72 41.08 -4.53
C LEU A 128 -1.50 41.59 -5.30
N PHE A 129 -0.32 41.46 -4.70
CA PHE A 129 0.93 41.91 -5.28
C PHE A 129 2.00 40.84 -5.28
N SER A 130 2.89 40.85 -6.26
CA SER A 130 4.05 40.00 -6.29
C SER A 130 5.01 40.31 -5.13
N VAL A 131 5.86 39.36 -4.75
CA VAL A 131 6.88 39.54 -3.69
C VAL A 131 7.77 40.74 -3.97
N ASN A 132 8.11 40.98 -5.26
CA ASN A 132 8.93 42.11 -5.67
C ASN A 132 8.19 43.45 -5.48
N THR A 133 6.88 43.46 -5.71
CA THR A 133 6.05 44.70 -5.51
C THR A 133 5.94 45.02 -4.03
N TRP A 134 5.77 43.98 -3.16
CA TRP A 134 5.78 44.20 -1.72
C TRP A 134 7.12 44.69 -1.21
N ALA A 135 8.24 44.21 -1.75
CA ALA A 135 9.58 44.69 -1.44
C ALA A 135 9.76 46.17 -1.84
N LEU A 136 9.26 46.58 -3.00
CA LEU A 136 9.31 47.99 -3.44
C LEU A 136 8.45 48.90 -2.55
N ILE A 137 7.26 48.49 -2.19
CA ILE A 137 6.39 49.19 -1.25
C ILE A 137 7.09 49.39 0.08
N PHE A 138 7.72 48.33 0.60
CA PHE A 138 8.46 48.40 1.87
C PHE A 138 9.62 49.43 1.80
N ILE A 139 10.41 49.41 0.70
CA ILE A 139 11.53 50.32 0.50
C ILE A 139 11.05 51.81 0.36
N LEU A 140 9.87 52.02 -0.19
CA LEU A 140 9.30 53.37 -0.35
C LEU A 140 8.75 53.97 0.93
N PHE A 141 8.33 53.15 1.88
CA PHE A 141 7.70 53.59 3.15
C PHE A 141 8.62 53.53 4.35
N PHE A 142 9.76 52.88 4.26
CA PHE A 142 10.77 52.72 5.31
C PHE A 142 12.18 53.08 4.82
#